data_5340fb02fec4758f8a5eea87b204c5e7
#
_entry.id   5340fb02fec4758f8a5eea87b204c5e7
#
_cell.length_a   1.000
_cell.length_b   1.000
_cell.length_c   1.000
_cell.angle_alpha   90.00
_cell.angle_beta   90.00
_cell.angle_gamma   90.00
#
_symmetry.space_group_name_H-M   'P 1'
#
loop_
_entity.id
_entity.type
_entity.pdbx_description
1 polymer ?
#
loop_
_entity_poly.entity_id
_entity_poly.type
_entity_poly.pdbx_seq_one_letter_code
_entity_poly.pdbx_strand_id
1 'polypeptide(L)'
;FLFATMIVASGKFKTNSACLLAGFFLTQSFVSLHELMLYGDQFRYAVLESSPNWFFIGSLAYALDGPLLYLYVVSLIRPNFSLQMKHRWHLIPVVSYLVFLTFAFYGQDAMIKRNIIENYLFDLEWQFVCMDTLVKSSRLFYLAMSIYLINKYREQLKESRSSIENIDLNWLKILVTGFAVVALIGVVLSVSKVIGLFYPVQVEFLIFLGLTTYYTNIIFVCFLLFLFSN
;
A
#
# COMPACT_ATOMS: atom_id res chain seq x y z
N PHE A 1 5.90 -0.63 -11.81
CA PHE A 1 5.50 -0.14 -13.13
C PHE A 1 5.46 -1.27 -14.15
N LEU A 2 6.54 -2.07 -14.31
CA LEU A 2 6.62 -3.18 -15.28
C LEU A 2 5.44 -4.16 -15.20
N PHE A 3 5.03 -4.60 -14.02
CA PHE A 3 3.87 -5.50 -13.89
C PHE A 3 2.57 -4.88 -14.41
N ALA A 4 2.31 -3.62 -14.07
CA ALA A 4 1.12 -2.94 -14.54
C ALA A 4 1.12 -2.84 -16.08
N THR A 5 2.26 -2.50 -16.68
CA THR A 5 2.39 -2.44 -18.15
C THR A 5 2.26 -3.81 -18.82
N MET A 6 2.80 -4.88 -18.22
CA MET A 6 2.63 -6.25 -18.74
C MET A 6 1.18 -6.70 -18.71
N ILE A 7 0.42 -6.40 -17.64
CA ILE A 7 -1.01 -6.73 -17.56
C ILE A 7 -1.80 -5.97 -18.62
N VAL A 8 -1.49 -4.70 -18.83
CA VAL A 8 -2.12 -3.87 -19.87
C VAL A 8 -1.79 -4.42 -21.26
N ALA A 9 -0.51 -4.75 -21.53
CA ALA A 9 -0.04 -5.25 -22.82
C ALA A 9 -0.58 -6.66 -23.16
N SER A 10 -0.88 -7.50 -22.16
CA SER A 10 -1.42 -8.85 -22.37
C SER A 10 -2.84 -8.88 -22.95
N GLY A 11 -3.48 -7.74 -23.17
CA GLY A 11 -4.86 -7.66 -23.68
C GLY A 11 -5.95 -8.13 -22.70
N LYS A 12 -5.56 -8.62 -21.51
CA LYS A 12 -6.49 -9.09 -20.47
C LYS A 12 -7.12 -7.93 -19.67
N PHE A 13 -6.77 -6.69 -19.98
CA PHE A 13 -7.26 -5.48 -19.31
C PHE A 13 -8.79 -5.27 -19.41
N LYS A 14 -9.47 -6.07 -20.23
CA LYS A 14 -10.94 -6.03 -20.37
C LYS A 14 -11.69 -6.64 -19.18
N THR A 15 -11.00 -7.29 -18.24
CA THR A 15 -11.61 -7.89 -17.06
C THR A 15 -11.43 -6.99 -15.85
N ASN A 16 -12.45 -6.90 -14.97
CA ASN A 16 -12.39 -6.13 -13.73
C ASN A 16 -11.20 -6.56 -12.83
N SER A 17 -10.89 -7.85 -12.80
CA SER A 17 -9.77 -8.39 -12.02
C SER A 17 -8.41 -7.90 -12.54
N ALA A 18 -8.19 -7.87 -13.86
CA ALA A 18 -6.94 -7.36 -14.42
C ALA A 18 -6.75 -5.87 -14.15
N CYS A 19 -7.82 -5.07 -14.23
CA CYS A 19 -7.78 -3.64 -13.86
C CYS A 19 -7.42 -3.43 -12.39
N LEU A 20 -8.00 -4.22 -11.48
CA LEU A 20 -7.74 -4.14 -10.05
C LEU A 20 -6.29 -4.52 -9.72
N LEU A 21 -5.78 -5.58 -10.35
CA LEU A 21 -4.39 -6.01 -10.17
C LEU A 21 -3.39 -4.98 -10.73
N ALA A 22 -3.65 -4.45 -11.93
CA ALA A 22 -2.83 -3.39 -12.51
C ALA A 22 -2.85 -2.12 -11.65
N GLY A 23 -4.01 -1.71 -11.15
CA GLY A 23 -4.16 -0.61 -10.20
C GLY A 23 -3.34 -0.84 -8.93
N PHE A 24 -3.39 -2.05 -8.37
CA PHE A 24 -2.58 -2.41 -7.21
C PHE A 24 -1.07 -2.28 -7.48
N PHE A 25 -0.56 -2.79 -8.59
CA PHE A 25 0.86 -2.63 -8.92
C PHE A 25 1.26 -1.18 -9.24
N LEU A 26 0.34 -0.38 -9.76
CA LEU A 26 0.56 1.06 -9.90
C LEU A 26 0.69 1.74 -8.53
N THR A 27 -0.14 1.39 -7.55
CA THR A 27 0.00 1.94 -6.20
C THR A 27 1.34 1.59 -5.57
N GLN A 28 1.90 0.39 -5.80
CA GLN A 28 3.24 0.03 -5.32
C GLN A 28 4.33 0.94 -5.93
N SER A 29 4.18 1.34 -7.19
CA SER A 29 5.11 2.30 -7.82
C SER A 29 5.03 3.69 -7.19
N PHE A 30 3.82 4.16 -6.87
CA PHE A 30 3.63 5.44 -6.19
C PHE A 30 4.12 5.42 -4.74
N VAL A 31 3.96 4.30 -4.04
CA VAL A 31 4.54 4.09 -2.71
C VAL A 31 6.07 4.24 -2.78
N SER A 32 6.72 3.52 -3.71
CA SER A 32 8.18 3.59 -3.86
C SER A 32 8.67 4.99 -4.23
N LEU A 33 7.94 5.69 -5.10
CA LEU A 33 8.25 7.08 -5.46
C LEU A 33 8.11 8.01 -4.25
N HIS A 34 7.05 7.84 -3.47
CA HIS A 34 6.82 8.62 -2.25
C HIS A 34 7.95 8.47 -1.24
N GLU A 35 8.38 7.23 -0.97
CA GLU A 35 9.51 6.96 -0.07
C GLU A 35 10.82 7.61 -0.60
N LEU A 36 11.08 7.52 -1.90
CA LEU A 36 12.22 8.16 -2.52
C LEU A 36 12.16 9.69 -2.38
N MET A 37 10.98 10.29 -2.54
CA MET A 37 10.79 11.74 -2.39
C MET A 37 11.01 12.21 -0.96
N LEU A 38 10.65 11.42 0.06
CA LEU A 38 10.79 11.81 1.45
C LEU A 38 12.20 11.54 2.01
N TYR A 39 12.80 10.40 1.66
CA TYR A 39 14.02 9.90 2.31
C TYR A 39 15.24 9.86 1.39
N GLY A 40 15.09 10.13 0.08
CA GLY A 40 16.20 10.24 -0.85
C GLY A 40 16.77 11.65 -0.84
N ASP A 41 17.89 11.91 -0.17
CA ASP A 41 18.43 13.25 0.09
C ASP A 41 18.49 14.16 -1.16
N GLN A 42 19.21 13.75 -2.19
CA GLN A 42 19.36 14.57 -3.41
C GLN A 42 18.03 14.76 -4.14
N PHE A 43 17.22 13.69 -4.21
CA PHE A 43 15.94 13.72 -4.90
C PHE A 43 14.92 14.58 -4.14
N ARG A 44 14.91 14.50 -2.82
CA ARG A 44 14.06 15.33 -1.95
C ARG A 44 14.31 16.81 -2.18
N TYR A 45 15.56 17.25 -2.16
CA TYR A 45 15.89 18.65 -2.39
C TYR A 45 15.53 19.12 -3.80
N ALA A 46 15.80 18.30 -4.83
CA ALA A 46 15.43 18.65 -6.20
C ALA A 46 13.90 18.81 -6.39
N VAL A 47 13.11 17.93 -5.76
CA VAL A 47 11.64 18.03 -5.78
C VAL A 47 11.18 19.27 -5.00
N LEU A 48 11.78 19.54 -3.84
CA LEU A 48 11.43 20.66 -2.99
C LEU A 48 11.71 22.02 -3.66
N GLU A 49 12.79 22.12 -4.44
CA GLU A 49 13.10 23.29 -5.26
C GLU A 49 12.07 23.50 -6.38
N SER A 50 11.57 22.40 -6.98
CA SER A 50 10.54 22.48 -8.00
C SER A 50 9.19 22.93 -7.41
N SER A 51 8.66 22.22 -6.45
CA SER A 51 7.46 22.59 -5.68
C SER A 51 7.25 21.67 -4.49
N PRO A 52 7.00 22.21 -3.28
CA PRO A 52 6.63 21.40 -2.12
C PRO A 52 5.30 20.65 -2.31
N ASN A 53 4.45 21.06 -3.24
CA ASN A 53 3.14 20.43 -3.45
C ASN A 53 3.21 19.02 -4.07
N TRP A 54 4.35 18.58 -4.59
CA TRP A 54 4.54 17.23 -5.08
C TRP A 54 4.61 16.17 -3.96
N PHE A 55 4.99 16.61 -2.75
CA PHE A 55 5.07 15.70 -1.61
C PHE A 55 3.69 15.18 -1.21
N PHE A 56 3.65 13.97 -0.66
CA PHE A 56 2.45 13.25 -0.21
C PHE A 56 1.45 12.83 -1.29
N ILE A 57 1.58 13.20 -2.57
CA ILE A 57 0.70 12.68 -3.63
C ILE A 57 0.81 11.16 -3.71
N GLY A 58 2.04 10.64 -3.68
CA GLY A 58 2.30 9.20 -3.71
C GLY A 58 1.83 8.46 -2.45
N SER A 59 1.73 9.12 -1.30
CA SER A 59 1.28 8.49 -0.06
C SER A 59 -0.19 8.06 -0.07
N LEU A 60 -1.03 8.66 -0.92
CA LEU A 60 -2.40 8.20 -1.14
C LEU A 60 -2.46 6.74 -1.60
N ALA A 61 -1.40 6.25 -2.21
CA ALA A 61 -1.29 4.86 -2.64
C ALA A 61 -1.31 3.87 -1.46
N TYR A 62 -0.79 4.23 -0.29
CA TYR A 62 -0.89 3.41 0.92
C TYR A 62 -2.32 3.19 1.39
N ALA A 63 -3.20 4.15 1.15
CA ALA A 63 -4.61 4.03 1.50
C ALA A 63 -5.42 3.26 0.44
N LEU A 64 -4.89 3.15 -0.80
CA LEU A 64 -5.54 2.49 -1.93
C LEU A 64 -5.15 1.02 -2.10
N ASP A 65 -3.90 0.65 -1.82
CA ASP A 65 -3.36 -0.65 -2.18
C ASP A 65 -4.07 -1.82 -1.47
N GLY A 66 -4.37 -1.69 -0.18
CA GLY A 66 -5.14 -2.69 0.57
C GLY A 66 -6.54 -2.94 -0.02
N PRO A 67 -7.37 -1.90 -0.19
CA PRO A 67 -8.66 -2.01 -0.87
C PRO A 67 -8.59 -2.62 -2.28
N LEU A 68 -7.62 -2.22 -3.10
CA LEU A 68 -7.48 -2.74 -4.47
C LEU A 68 -7.15 -4.22 -4.47
N LEU A 69 -6.20 -4.65 -3.63
CA LEU A 69 -5.84 -6.07 -3.53
C LEU A 69 -6.98 -6.91 -2.96
N TYR A 70 -7.72 -6.39 -1.97
CA TYR A 70 -8.93 -7.04 -1.46
C TYR A 70 -10.01 -7.22 -2.54
N LEU A 71 -10.33 -6.17 -3.27
CA LEU A 71 -11.31 -6.23 -4.36
C LEU A 71 -10.84 -7.16 -5.49
N TYR A 72 -9.55 -7.21 -5.76
CA TYR A 72 -8.97 -8.17 -6.69
C TYR A 72 -9.20 -9.61 -6.24
N VAL A 73 -8.92 -9.94 -4.98
CA VAL A 73 -9.21 -11.27 -4.40
C VAL A 73 -10.69 -11.61 -4.52
N VAL A 74 -11.57 -10.67 -4.16
CA VAL A 74 -13.03 -10.86 -4.30
C VAL A 74 -13.43 -11.11 -5.75
N SER A 75 -12.82 -10.42 -6.71
CA SER A 75 -13.11 -10.57 -8.13
C SER A 75 -12.70 -11.92 -8.72
N LEU A 76 -11.70 -12.58 -8.12
CA LEU A 76 -11.28 -13.93 -8.52
C LEU A 76 -12.13 -15.03 -7.90
N ILE A 77 -12.62 -14.81 -6.67
CA ILE A 77 -13.38 -15.83 -5.91
C ILE A 77 -14.86 -15.84 -6.29
N ARG A 78 -15.43 -14.68 -6.65
CA ARG A 78 -16.86 -14.56 -6.95
C ARG A 78 -17.13 -14.60 -8.44
N PRO A 79 -17.85 -15.63 -8.96
CA PRO A 79 -18.38 -15.60 -10.32
C PRO A 79 -19.24 -14.33 -10.54
N ASN A 80 -19.16 -13.73 -11.69
CA ASN A 80 -19.93 -12.54 -12.05
C ASN A 80 -19.66 -11.29 -11.19
N PHE A 81 -18.43 -11.15 -10.66
CA PHE A 81 -18.05 -9.95 -9.94
C PHE A 81 -18.13 -8.72 -10.87
N SER A 82 -18.83 -7.69 -10.41
CA SER A 82 -18.85 -6.37 -11.04
C SER A 82 -18.61 -5.28 -10.01
N LEU A 83 -17.88 -4.25 -10.38
CA LEU A 83 -17.70 -3.08 -9.54
C LEU A 83 -19.04 -2.32 -9.45
N GLN A 84 -19.62 -2.27 -8.27
CA GLN A 84 -20.90 -1.62 -7.96
C GLN A 84 -20.70 -0.43 -7.02
N MET A 85 -21.72 0.41 -6.89
CA MET A 85 -21.71 1.57 -6.00
C MET A 85 -21.36 1.24 -4.54
N LYS A 86 -21.74 0.04 -4.06
CA LYS A 86 -21.39 -0.43 -2.71
C LYS A 86 -19.88 -0.58 -2.48
N HIS A 87 -19.08 -0.76 -3.53
CA HIS A 87 -17.63 -0.86 -3.38
C HIS A 87 -16.96 0.50 -3.15
N ARG A 88 -17.70 1.63 -3.26
CA ARG A 88 -17.18 2.98 -2.94
C ARG A 88 -16.79 3.15 -1.47
N TRP A 89 -17.38 2.34 -0.56
CA TRP A 89 -17.00 2.36 0.85
C TRP A 89 -15.51 2.02 1.07
N HIS A 90 -14.91 1.26 0.16
CA HIS A 90 -13.49 0.97 0.19
C HIS A 90 -12.59 2.17 -0.15
N LEU A 91 -13.16 3.30 -0.58
CA LEU A 91 -12.43 4.55 -0.79
C LEU A 91 -12.37 5.43 0.48
N ILE A 92 -13.08 5.07 1.55
CA ILE A 92 -13.07 5.84 2.81
C ILE A 92 -11.65 6.11 3.32
N PRO A 93 -10.72 5.12 3.38
CA PRO A 93 -9.36 5.40 3.85
C PRO A 93 -8.64 6.46 3.00
N VAL A 94 -8.85 6.44 1.68
CA VAL A 94 -8.26 7.41 0.76
C VAL A 94 -8.85 8.81 0.97
N VAL A 95 -10.18 8.90 1.05
CA VAL A 95 -10.88 10.19 1.21
C VAL A 95 -10.52 10.81 2.55
N SER A 96 -10.51 10.03 3.64
CA SER A 96 -10.13 10.53 4.96
C SER A 96 -8.68 11.02 5.00
N TYR A 97 -7.77 10.29 4.36
CA TYR A 97 -6.38 10.69 4.25
C TYR A 97 -6.18 11.94 3.38
N LEU A 98 -6.89 12.03 2.25
CA LEU A 98 -6.87 13.21 1.40
C LEU A 98 -7.39 14.46 2.13
N VAL A 99 -8.49 14.32 2.87
CA VAL A 99 -9.02 15.41 3.71
C VAL A 99 -7.98 15.84 4.74
N PHE A 100 -7.36 14.91 5.43
CA PHE A 100 -6.28 15.20 6.37
C PHE A 100 -5.14 15.99 5.70
N LEU A 101 -4.61 15.49 4.57
CA LEU A 101 -3.51 16.15 3.84
C LEU A 101 -3.90 17.54 3.34
N THR A 102 -5.17 17.75 2.98
CA THR A 102 -5.65 19.07 2.54
C THR A 102 -5.48 20.10 3.64
N PHE A 103 -5.79 19.77 4.89
CA PHE A 103 -5.66 20.68 6.01
C PHE A 103 -4.25 20.71 6.62
N ALA A 104 -3.62 19.55 6.77
CA ALA A 104 -2.34 19.43 7.46
C ALA A 104 -1.14 19.86 6.58
N PHE A 105 -1.27 19.76 5.26
CA PHE A 105 -0.16 20.05 4.35
C PHE A 105 -0.55 20.98 3.20
N TYR A 106 -1.48 20.59 2.31
CA TYR A 106 -1.73 21.34 1.07
C TYR A 106 -2.31 22.74 1.29
N GLY A 107 -3.10 22.95 2.35
CA GLY A 107 -3.64 24.24 2.75
C GLY A 107 -2.64 25.16 3.47
N GLN A 108 -1.42 24.67 3.76
CA GLN A 108 -0.41 25.46 4.44
C GLN A 108 0.39 26.34 3.46
N ASP A 109 1.02 27.39 3.98
CA ASP A 109 1.92 28.25 3.19
C ASP A 109 3.17 27.49 2.73
N ALA A 110 3.79 27.95 1.63
CA ALA A 110 4.96 27.33 1.04
C ALA A 110 6.13 27.20 2.03
N MET A 111 6.31 28.17 2.92
CA MET A 111 7.36 28.12 3.96
C MET A 111 7.08 27.00 4.97
N ILE A 112 5.82 26.84 5.40
CA ILE A 112 5.43 25.79 6.36
C ILE A 112 5.61 24.42 5.70
N LYS A 113 5.17 24.22 4.46
CA LYS A 113 5.37 22.98 3.71
C LYS A 113 6.85 22.61 3.60
N ARG A 114 7.70 23.60 3.27
CA ARG A 114 9.14 23.40 3.18
C ARG A 114 9.71 22.97 4.54
N ASN A 115 9.33 23.66 5.62
CA ASN A 115 9.77 23.34 6.97
C ASN A 115 9.35 21.91 7.39
N ILE A 116 8.12 21.48 7.06
CA ILE A 116 7.63 20.12 7.32
C ILE A 116 8.54 19.07 6.67
N ILE A 117 8.96 19.32 5.41
CA ILE A 117 9.78 18.36 4.64
C ILE A 117 11.25 18.41 5.07
N GLU A 118 11.85 19.59 5.22
CA GLU A 118 13.28 19.75 5.55
C GLU A 118 13.60 19.20 6.95
N ASN A 119 12.71 19.39 7.92
CA ASN A 119 12.91 18.98 9.30
C ASN A 119 12.20 17.67 9.66
N TYR A 120 11.70 16.92 8.67
CA TYR A 120 11.01 15.63 8.89
C TYR A 120 9.86 15.71 9.92
N LEU A 121 9.14 16.85 9.98
CA LEU A 121 8.06 17.04 10.95
C LEU A 121 6.92 16.04 10.74
N PHE A 122 6.75 15.51 9.53
CA PHE A 122 5.81 14.43 9.24
C PHE A 122 6.11 13.12 9.99
N ASP A 123 7.34 12.94 10.49
CA ASP A 123 7.74 11.80 11.31
C ASP A 123 7.72 12.12 12.84
N LEU A 124 7.56 13.39 13.20
CA LEU A 124 7.66 13.88 14.57
C LEU A 124 6.33 14.42 15.11
N GLU A 125 5.51 15.04 14.28
CA GLU A 125 4.26 15.63 14.74
C GLU A 125 3.17 14.56 14.88
N TRP A 126 2.51 14.55 16.04
CA TRP A 126 1.53 13.52 16.43
C TRP A 126 0.43 13.30 15.41
N GLN A 127 -0.05 14.36 14.76
CA GLN A 127 -1.13 14.30 13.77
C GLN A 127 -0.74 13.49 12.52
N PHE A 128 0.48 13.69 11.99
CA PHE A 128 1.01 12.93 10.86
C PHE A 128 1.27 11.47 11.26
N VAL A 129 1.91 11.25 12.41
CA VAL A 129 2.26 9.92 12.92
C VAL A 129 1.00 9.07 13.18
N CYS A 130 -0.03 9.65 13.81
CA CYS A 130 -1.29 8.96 14.04
C CYS A 130 -2.01 8.64 12.72
N MET A 131 -2.01 9.58 11.77
CA MET A 131 -2.67 9.35 10.48
C MET A 131 -1.94 8.30 9.64
N ASP A 132 -0.60 8.31 9.62
CA ASP A 132 0.21 7.26 8.99
C ASP A 132 -0.11 5.87 9.59
N THR A 133 -0.21 5.80 10.92
CA THR A 133 -0.56 4.56 11.63
C THR A 133 -1.96 4.06 11.25
N LEU A 134 -2.95 4.95 11.15
CA LEU A 134 -4.31 4.59 10.72
C LEU A 134 -4.34 4.05 9.29
N VAL A 135 -3.63 4.70 8.36
CA VAL A 135 -3.56 4.28 6.96
C VAL A 135 -2.90 2.91 6.84
N LYS A 136 -1.74 2.71 7.48
CA LYS A 136 -1.02 1.43 7.45
C LYS A 136 -1.80 0.30 8.15
N SER A 137 -2.50 0.62 9.25
CA SER A 137 -3.38 -0.35 9.92
C SER A 137 -4.58 -0.74 9.05
N SER A 138 -5.18 0.21 8.35
CA SER A 138 -6.24 -0.06 7.37
C SER A 138 -5.75 -0.99 6.26
N ARG A 139 -4.55 -0.75 5.71
CA ARG A 139 -3.91 -1.61 4.74
C ARG A 139 -3.78 -3.05 5.26
N LEU A 140 -3.21 -3.22 6.46
CA LEU A 140 -3.05 -4.54 7.09
C LEU A 140 -4.40 -5.24 7.29
N PHE A 141 -5.44 -4.51 7.70
CA PHE A 141 -6.79 -5.04 7.83
C PHE A 141 -7.33 -5.62 6.52
N TYR A 142 -7.21 -4.90 5.39
CA TYR A 142 -7.64 -5.40 4.08
C TYR A 142 -6.87 -6.64 3.64
N LEU A 143 -5.56 -6.70 3.92
CA LEU A 143 -4.73 -7.86 3.62
C LEU A 143 -5.14 -9.08 4.46
N ALA A 144 -5.41 -8.89 5.75
CA ALA A 144 -5.92 -9.94 6.63
C ALA A 144 -7.29 -10.48 6.16
N MET A 145 -8.20 -9.58 5.76
CA MET A 145 -9.49 -9.96 5.17
C MET A 145 -9.32 -10.73 3.87
N SER A 146 -8.34 -10.37 3.04
CA SER A 146 -8.02 -11.09 1.81
C SER A 146 -7.54 -12.51 2.08
N ILE A 147 -6.65 -12.70 3.06
CA ILE A 147 -6.16 -14.01 3.49
C ILE A 147 -7.32 -14.87 4.02
N TYR A 148 -8.18 -14.29 4.85
CA TYR A 148 -9.37 -14.97 5.37
C TYR A 148 -10.27 -15.47 4.24
N LEU A 149 -10.57 -14.63 3.24
CA LEU A 149 -11.41 -15.01 2.11
C LEU A 149 -10.79 -16.12 1.26
N ILE A 150 -9.48 -16.06 0.98
CA ILE A 150 -8.77 -17.09 0.23
C ILE A 150 -8.86 -18.43 0.98
N ASN A 151 -8.60 -18.46 2.29
CA ASN A 151 -8.66 -19.67 3.08
C ASN A 151 -10.08 -20.25 3.12
N LYS A 152 -11.11 -19.43 3.36
CA LYS A 152 -12.51 -19.83 3.34
C LYS A 152 -12.94 -20.45 2.00
N TYR A 153 -12.53 -19.81 0.89
CA TYR A 153 -12.83 -20.32 -0.45
C TYR A 153 -12.14 -21.67 -0.72
N ARG A 154 -10.90 -21.85 -0.28
CA ARG A 154 -10.20 -23.14 -0.38
C ARG A 154 -10.91 -24.27 0.37
N GLU A 155 -11.46 -23.99 1.55
CA GLU A 155 -12.26 -24.96 2.32
C GLU A 155 -13.52 -25.36 1.55
N GLN A 156 -14.26 -24.40 1.02
CA GLN A 156 -15.46 -24.65 0.23
C GLN A 156 -15.17 -25.49 -1.03
N LEU A 157 -14.05 -25.27 -1.70
CA LEU A 157 -13.65 -26.07 -2.87
C LEU A 157 -13.34 -27.52 -2.49
N LYS A 158 -12.73 -27.77 -1.33
CA LYS A 158 -12.48 -29.15 -0.84
C LYS A 158 -13.76 -29.91 -0.56
N GLU A 159 -14.79 -29.23 -0.03
CA GLU A 159 -16.08 -29.85 0.31
C GLU A 159 -16.92 -30.15 -0.94
N SER A 160 -16.83 -29.33 -1.98
CA SER A 160 -17.69 -29.43 -3.16
C SER A 160 -17.32 -30.54 -4.14
N ARG A 161 -16.23 -31.29 -3.94
CA ARG A 161 -15.70 -32.38 -4.81
C ARG A 161 -15.68 -32.08 -6.31
N SER A 162 -15.84 -30.83 -6.70
CA SER A 162 -15.93 -30.48 -8.10
C SER A 162 -14.52 -30.14 -8.62
N SER A 163 -14.14 -30.81 -9.70
CA SER A 163 -12.98 -30.51 -10.54
C SER A 163 -13.21 -29.20 -11.29
N ILE A 164 -13.48 -28.13 -10.59
CA ILE A 164 -13.60 -26.81 -11.16
C ILE A 164 -12.20 -26.27 -11.38
N GLU A 165 -11.98 -25.78 -12.58
CA GLU A 165 -10.79 -25.12 -13.10
C GLU A 165 -9.91 -24.57 -11.99
N ASN A 166 -8.70 -25.12 -11.91
CA ASN A 166 -7.67 -24.75 -10.93
C ASN A 166 -7.31 -23.26 -11.09
N ILE A 167 -8.09 -22.38 -10.46
CA ILE A 167 -7.54 -21.06 -10.14
C ILE A 167 -6.37 -21.37 -9.20
N ASP A 168 -5.16 -21.11 -9.67
CA ASP A 168 -3.99 -21.34 -8.82
C ASP A 168 -4.01 -20.38 -7.64
N LEU A 169 -4.73 -20.80 -6.58
CA LEU A 169 -4.87 -20.05 -5.35
C LEU A 169 -3.56 -19.96 -4.55
N ASN A 170 -2.53 -20.72 -4.95
CA ASN A 170 -1.27 -20.72 -4.22
C ASN A 170 -0.50 -19.43 -4.48
N TRP A 171 -0.39 -19.03 -5.78
CA TRP A 171 0.27 -17.76 -6.10
C TRP A 171 -0.45 -16.57 -5.47
N LEU A 172 -1.80 -16.58 -5.49
CA LEU A 172 -2.61 -15.52 -4.88
C LEU A 172 -2.37 -15.44 -3.37
N LYS A 173 -2.28 -16.60 -2.70
CA LYS A 173 -1.96 -16.66 -1.28
C LYS A 173 -0.55 -16.14 -1.00
N ILE A 174 0.45 -16.51 -1.80
CA ILE A 174 1.83 -16.00 -1.69
C ILE A 174 1.84 -14.48 -1.86
N LEU A 175 1.18 -13.96 -2.89
CA LEU A 175 1.07 -12.53 -3.16
C LEU A 175 0.52 -11.78 -1.93
N VAL A 176 -0.66 -12.18 -1.47
CA VAL A 176 -1.36 -11.47 -0.37
C VAL A 176 -0.61 -11.62 0.95
N THR A 177 -0.09 -12.82 1.26
CA THR A 177 0.65 -13.07 2.50
C THR A 177 1.97 -12.29 2.53
N GLY A 178 2.69 -12.24 1.42
CA GLY A 178 3.93 -11.47 1.33
C GLY A 178 3.71 -9.98 1.56
N PHE A 179 2.70 -9.38 0.91
CA PHE A 179 2.34 -7.99 1.20
C PHE A 179 1.81 -7.78 2.62
N ALA A 180 1.14 -8.78 3.23
CA ALA A 180 0.72 -8.70 4.63
C ALA A 180 1.91 -8.66 5.60
N VAL A 181 2.97 -9.41 5.32
CA VAL A 181 4.22 -9.35 6.11
C VAL A 181 4.86 -7.98 6.00
N VAL A 182 5.00 -7.43 4.78
CA VAL A 182 5.53 -6.08 4.57
C VAL A 182 4.68 -5.03 5.30
N ALA A 183 3.34 -5.12 5.19
CA ALA A 183 2.43 -4.21 5.87
C ALA A 183 2.53 -4.31 7.39
N LEU A 184 2.71 -5.52 7.94
CA LEU A 184 2.88 -5.73 9.37
C LEU A 184 4.15 -5.02 9.90
N ILE A 185 5.28 -5.16 9.21
CA ILE A 185 6.52 -4.46 9.58
C ILE A 185 6.29 -2.94 9.54
N GLY A 186 5.60 -2.44 8.50
CA GLY A 186 5.25 -1.02 8.39
C GLY A 186 4.34 -0.52 9.52
N VAL A 187 3.37 -1.33 9.97
CA VAL A 187 2.54 -1.01 11.16
C VAL A 187 3.37 -0.98 12.43
N VAL A 188 4.27 -1.95 12.62
CA VAL A 188 5.19 -1.97 13.77
C VAL A 188 6.03 -0.69 13.82
N LEU A 189 6.58 -0.26 12.67
CA LEU A 189 7.32 1.01 12.57
C LEU A 189 6.45 2.21 12.98
N SER A 190 5.24 2.32 12.43
CA SER A 190 4.35 3.46 12.72
C SER A 190 3.87 3.47 14.17
N VAL A 191 3.56 2.31 14.75
CA VAL A 191 3.22 2.19 16.18
C VAL A 191 4.43 2.56 17.04
N SER A 192 5.65 2.18 16.65
CA SER A 192 6.88 2.59 17.38
C SER A 192 7.07 4.10 17.34
N LYS A 193 6.73 4.78 16.24
CA LYS A 193 6.73 6.25 16.16
C LYS A 193 5.68 6.86 17.11
N VAL A 194 4.46 6.29 17.20
CA VAL A 194 3.42 6.73 18.15
C VAL A 194 3.91 6.58 19.59
N ILE A 195 4.54 5.45 19.92
CA ILE A 195 5.14 5.24 21.26
C ILE A 195 6.22 6.28 21.52
N GLY A 196 7.02 6.62 20.50
CA GLY A 196 8.07 7.64 20.56
C GLY A 196 7.58 9.05 20.90
N LEU A 197 6.28 9.36 20.69
CA LEU A 197 5.69 10.63 21.12
C LEU A 197 5.55 10.75 22.65
N PHE A 198 5.51 9.64 23.35
CA PHE A 198 5.28 9.59 24.81
C PHE A 198 6.49 9.07 25.58
N TYR A 199 7.32 8.24 24.96
CA TYR A 199 8.47 7.58 25.56
C TYR A 199 9.69 7.67 24.65
N PRO A 200 10.91 7.81 25.18
CA PRO A 200 12.10 7.84 24.34
C PRO A 200 12.31 6.49 23.64
N VAL A 201 12.19 6.50 22.33
CA VAL A 201 12.54 5.37 21.47
C VAL A 201 13.87 5.66 20.79
N GLN A 202 14.75 4.67 20.75
CA GLN A 202 16.06 4.82 20.08
C GLN A 202 15.86 5.07 18.59
N VAL A 203 16.50 6.12 18.08
CA VAL A 203 16.39 6.52 16.67
C VAL A 203 16.91 5.42 15.74
N GLU A 204 18.00 4.74 16.16
CA GLU A 204 18.59 3.62 15.43
C GLU A 204 17.60 2.48 15.20
N PHE A 205 16.73 2.22 16.20
CA PHE A 205 15.68 1.21 16.08
C PHE A 205 14.62 1.60 15.04
N LEU A 206 14.22 2.87 15.00
CA LEU A 206 13.27 3.37 14.00
C LEU A 206 13.88 3.32 12.59
N ILE A 207 15.15 3.70 12.44
CA ILE A 207 15.89 3.60 11.17
C ILE A 207 15.97 2.13 10.73
N PHE A 208 16.32 1.21 11.63
CA PHE A 208 16.38 -0.22 11.35
C PHE A 208 15.05 -0.75 10.85
N LEU A 209 13.93 -0.42 11.50
CA LEU A 209 12.59 -0.83 11.07
C LEU A 209 12.22 -0.23 9.70
N GLY A 210 12.57 1.03 9.46
CA GLY A 210 12.34 1.72 8.20
C GLY A 210 13.07 1.03 7.04
N LEU A 211 14.37 0.79 7.21
CA LEU A 211 15.19 0.07 6.24
C LEU A 211 14.67 -1.37 6.02
N THR A 212 14.29 -2.07 7.09
CA THR A 212 13.71 -3.41 7.00
C THR A 212 12.44 -3.41 6.17
N THR A 213 11.53 -2.47 6.39
CA THR A 213 10.29 -2.33 5.61
C THR A 213 10.60 -2.10 4.14
N TYR A 214 11.51 -1.17 3.84
CA TYR A 214 11.89 -0.82 2.47
C TYR A 214 12.54 -1.99 1.72
N TYR A 215 13.57 -2.63 2.30
CA TYR A 215 14.27 -3.75 1.66
C TYR A 215 13.38 -4.98 1.54
N THR A 216 12.55 -5.29 2.54
CA THR A 216 11.61 -6.41 2.46
C THR A 216 10.62 -6.21 1.32
N ASN A 217 10.11 -4.99 1.11
CA ASN A 217 9.23 -4.68 -0.01
C ASN A 217 9.93 -4.90 -1.37
N ILE A 218 11.17 -4.40 -1.53
CA ILE A 218 11.94 -4.57 -2.77
C ILE A 218 12.21 -6.06 -3.05
N ILE A 219 12.71 -6.80 -2.06
CA ILE A 219 12.99 -8.23 -2.18
C ILE A 219 11.72 -8.99 -2.60
N PHE A 220 10.61 -8.66 -1.97
CA PHE A 220 9.34 -9.33 -2.28
C PHE A 220 8.85 -9.00 -3.69
N VAL A 221 8.94 -7.77 -4.14
CA VAL A 221 8.59 -7.39 -5.53
C VAL A 221 9.51 -8.09 -6.53
N CYS A 222 10.82 -8.16 -6.28
CA CYS A 222 11.77 -8.91 -7.12
C CYS A 222 11.45 -10.41 -7.16
N PHE A 223 11.08 -11.00 -6.03
CA PHE A 223 10.64 -12.39 -5.95
C PHE A 223 9.38 -12.65 -6.78
N LEU A 224 8.40 -11.75 -6.74
CA LEU A 224 7.21 -11.84 -7.58
C LEU A 224 7.56 -11.73 -9.08
N LEU A 225 8.49 -10.85 -9.47
CA LEU A 225 8.97 -10.75 -10.84
C LEU A 225 9.54 -12.08 -11.33
N PHE A 226 10.36 -12.73 -10.50
CA PHE A 226 10.93 -14.04 -10.81
C PHE A 226 9.85 -15.13 -10.95
N LEU A 227 8.86 -15.17 -10.05
CA LEU A 227 7.74 -16.11 -10.11
C LEU A 227 6.88 -15.97 -11.37
N PHE A 228 6.71 -14.74 -11.88
CA PHE A 228 5.90 -14.49 -13.06
C PHE A 228 6.66 -14.59 -14.39
N SER A 229 8.00 -14.65 -14.35
CA SER A 229 8.85 -14.79 -15.54
C SER A 229 9.10 -16.27 -15.94
N ASN A 230 8.89 -17.20 -15.01
CA ASN A 230 8.95 -18.65 -15.23
C ASN A 230 7.55 -19.26 -15.37
#